data_2a223a8742fb7a520ebea3300dc8a0e6
#
_entry.id   2a223a8742fb7a520ebea3300dc8a0e6
#
_cell.length_a   1.000
_cell.length_b   1.000
_cell.length_c   1.000
_cell.angle_alpha   90.00
_cell.angle_beta   90.00
_cell.angle_gamma   90.00
#
_symmetry.space_group_name_H-M   'P 1'
#
loop_
_entity.id
_entity.type
_entity.pdbx_description
1 polymer ?
#
loop_
_entity_poly.entity_id
_entity_poly.type
_entity_poly.pdbx_seq_one_letter_code
_entity_poly.pdbx_strand_id
1 'polypeptide(L)'
;VGQQRRGRQHRFAVTDPATGAKLADVANLGPVDCHNAIVAAEKALGPWRAKTAKERASIMMRWFALLNQHADDLARIMTAEQGKPLAEARGEVVYGASFIEWFAEEAKRIYGETIPTTDNNKRYIVIKQPIGVCAAITPWNFPIAMITRKVAPALAAGCTVVIKPAEATPLSALALGELAQRAGMPAGVLNIITADADQSIEIGKVLCSSDVVRHLSFTGSTEVGRILARQCAHTIKKISLELGGNAPFIVFDDADIDSAVEGAMVSKYRNAGQTCVCANRFYVQAGVYDQFVEKLAAKAKGIKVGNGFEAGVHQGPLIDDQAIAKVESHVADALAKGARLVVGGTKQGDRFYTPTVLADVTSEMLCAKEETFGPVAPVFRFETETEAIALANATEFGLASYFYSRDIGRVFRVGEALEYGMVGINTGLISTAEVPFGGVKQSGLGREGSHQGMDDYVEIKYLCLGDILK
;
A
#
# COMPACT_ATOMS: atom_id res chain seq x y z
N VAL A 1 -1.48 23.39 6.19
CA VAL A 1 -1.17 24.16 4.98
C VAL A 1 -0.42 25.41 5.44
N GLY A 2 0.94 25.34 5.39
CA GLY A 2 1.80 26.43 5.77
C GLY A 2 1.69 27.58 4.77
N GLN A 3 1.73 28.79 5.28
CA GLN A 3 1.76 30.04 4.51
C GLN A 3 2.77 29.94 3.36
N GLN A 4 2.30 30.24 2.13
CA GLN A 4 3.16 30.46 0.97
C GLN A 4 4.18 31.55 1.29
N ARG A 5 5.42 31.16 1.59
CA ARG A 5 6.54 32.10 1.51
C ARG A 5 6.81 32.38 0.04
N ARG A 6 6.54 33.60 -0.41
CA ARG A 6 6.87 34.14 -1.74
C ARG A 6 8.40 34.37 -1.84
N GLY A 7 9.17 33.29 -2.03
CA GLY A 7 10.49 33.30 -2.60
C GLY A 7 10.44 32.41 -3.86
N ARG A 8 11.40 32.51 -4.78
CA ARG A 8 11.50 31.60 -5.92
C ARG A 8 11.59 30.15 -5.39
N GLN A 9 10.45 29.53 -5.11
CA GLN A 9 10.39 28.14 -4.75
C GLN A 9 10.78 27.32 -6.00
N HIS A 10 11.78 26.49 -5.88
CA HIS A 10 12.03 25.46 -6.86
C HIS A 10 10.75 24.66 -7.04
N ARG A 11 10.40 24.34 -8.26
CA ARG A 11 9.20 23.56 -8.62
C ARG A 11 9.61 22.40 -9.49
N PHE A 12 8.87 21.31 -9.42
CA PHE A 12 8.99 20.21 -10.35
C PHE A 12 7.67 20.00 -11.07
N ALA A 13 7.76 19.49 -12.31
CA ALA A 13 6.59 19.22 -13.15
C ALA A 13 5.97 17.85 -12.77
N VAL A 14 4.66 17.82 -12.66
CA VAL A 14 3.86 16.59 -12.60
C VAL A 14 3.29 16.36 -13.99
N THR A 15 3.44 15.15 -14.52
CA THR A 15 3.03 14.80 -15.89
C THR A 15 2.01 13.68 -15.91
N ASP A 16 1.13 13.70 -16.88
CA ASP A 16 0.22 12.60 -17.19
C ASP A 16 1.01 11.43 -17.83
N PRO A 17 1.03 10.24 -17.21
CA PRO A 17 1.78 9.11 -17.77
C PRO A 17 1.22 8.57 -19.09
N ALA A 18 -0.06 8.84 -19.39
CA ALA A 18 -0.70 8.39 -20.62
C ALA A 18 -0.30 9.24 -21.84
N THR A 19 -0.03 10.55 -21.63
CA THR A 19 0.17 11.51 -22.71
C THR A 19 1.53 12.22 -22.65
N GLY A 20 2.24 12.16 -21.54
CA GLY A 20 3.44 12.95 -21.26
C GLY A 20 3.16 14.44 -21.01
N ALA A 21 1.91 14.89 -21.08
CA ALA A 21 1.54 16.28 -20.89
C ALA A 21 1.77 16.75 -19.46
N LYS A 22 2.31 17.96 -19.31
CA LYS A 22 2.46 18.58 -17.99
C LYS A 22 1.10 18.97 -17.41
N LEU A 23 0.80 18.48 -16.21
CA LEU A 23 -0.42 18.78 -15.47
C LEU A 23 -0.27 20.03 -14.59
N ALA A 24 0.83 20.10 -13.86
CA ALA A 24 1.09 21.19 -12.90
C ALA A 24 2.58 21.32 -12.58
N ASP A 25 2.95 22.49 -12.05
CA ASP A 25 4.22 22.71 -11.35
C ASP A 25 3.95 22.71 -9.84
N VAL A 26 4.55 21.77 -9.13
CA VAL A 26 4.39 21.60 -7.68
C VAL A 26 5.65 22.07 -6.95
N ALA A 27 5.49 22.58 -5.73
CA ALA A 27 6.62 23.04 -4.93
C ALA A 27 7.61 21.89 -4.67
N ASN A 28 8.88 22.13 -4.96
CA ASN A 28 9.99 21.22 -4.65
C ASN A 28 10.57 21.62 -3.29
N LEU A 29 10.05 20.99 -2.23
CA LEU A 29 10.44 21.28 -0.85
C LEU A 29 11.69 20.47 -0.48
N GLY A 30 12.47 21.00 0.46
CA GLY A 30 13.72 20.40 0.87
C GLY A 30 13.82 20.14 2.38
N PRO A 31 15.02 19.81 2.89
CA PRO A 31 15.29 19.50 4.30
C PRO A 31 14.80 20.56 5.27
N VAL A 32 14.95 21.84 4.93
CA VAL A 32 14.51 22.97 5.78
C VAL A 32 12.99 22.99 5.91
N ASP A 33 12.26 22.76 4.83
CA ASP A 33 10.80 22.71 4.84
C ASP A 33 10.29 21.48 5.61
N CYS A 34 11.00 20.37 5.49
CA CYS A 34 10.72 19.15 6.26
C CYS A 34 10.88 19.42 7.76
N HIS A 35 11.97 20.05 8.16
CA HIS A 35 12.19 20.45 9.56
C HIS A 35 11.07 21.39 10.06
N ASN A 36 10.70 22.38 9.27
CA ASN A 36 9.60 23.31 9.63
C ASN A 36 8.26 22.56 9.79
N ALA A 37 7.99 21.54 8.96
CA ALA A 37 6.79 20.71 9.06
C ALA A 37 6.81 19.85 10.34
N ILE A 38 7.98 19.29 10.71
CA ILE A 38 8.15 18.55 11.97
C ILE A 38 7.87 19.46 13.16
N VAL A 39 8.42 20.69 13.18
CA VAL A 39 8.17 21.69 14.24
C VAL A 39 6.69 22.07 14.32
N ALA A 40 6.02 22.24 13.18
CA ALA A 40 4.58 22.50 13.14
C ALA A 40 3.76 21.33 13.70
N ALA A 41 4.15 20.10 13.37
CA ALA A 41 3.51 18.88 13.87
C ALA A 41 3.71 18.74 15.38
N GLU A 42 4.91 19.01 15.90
CA GLU A 42 5.23 18.97 17.31
C GLU A 42 4.39 20.00 18.11
N LYS A 43 4.30 21.23 17.60
CA LYS A 43 3.49 22.28 18.20
C LYS A 43 2.00 21.92 18.25
N ALA A 44 1.49 21.25 17.22
CA ALA A 44 0.08 20.85 17.14
C ALA A 44 -0.24 19.60 17.97
N LEU A 45 0.75 18.80 18.36
CA LEU A 45 0.57 17.53 19.05
C LEU A 45 -0.16 17.67 20.39
N GLY A 46 0.26 18.61 21.24
CA GLY A 46 -0.34 18.83 22.55
C GLY A 46 -1.86 19.09 22.47
N PRO A 47 -2.30 20.13 21.73
CA PRO A 47 -3.72 20.43 21.53
C PRO A 47 -4.51 19.32 20.85
N TRP A 48 -3.89 18.58 19.90
CA TRP A 48 -4.57 17.49 19.21
C TRP A 48 -4.79 16.27 20.11
N ARG A 49 -3.77 15.82 20.82
CA ARG A 49 -3.86 14.69 21.77
C ARG A 49 -4.76 14.97 22.96
N ALA A 50 -4.95 16.24 23.35
CA ALA A 50 -5.85 16.64 24.42
C ALA A 50 -7.33 16.56 24.05
N LYS A 51 -7.66 16.49 22.74
CA LYS A 51 -9.03 16.23 22.31
C LYS A 51 -9.46 14.80 22.68
N THR A 52 -10.72 14.65 23.04
CA THR A 52 -11.31 13.34 23.25
C THR A 52 -11.30 12.54 21.96
N ALA A 53 -11.35 11.21 22.06
CA ALA A 53 -11.47 10.34 20.88
C ALA A 53 -12.69 10.70 20.02
N LYS A 54 -13.82 11.07 20.67
CA LYS A 54 -15.05 11.50 19.97
C LYS A 54 -14.83 12.77 19.14
N GLU A 55 -14.11 13.76 19.65
CA GLU A 55 -13.84 15.00 18.91
C GLU A 55 -12.92 14.75 17.71
N ARG A 56 -11.87 13.93 17.88
CA ARG A 56 -11.00 13.52 16.75
C ARG A 56 -11.79 12.74 15.70
N ALA A 57 -12.55 11.73 16.13
CA ALA A 57 -13.42 10.94 15.26
C ALA A 57 -14.41 11.83 14.47
N SER A 58 -15.03 12.84 15.12
CA SER A 58 -15.95 13.74 14.43
C SER A 58 -15.31 14.57 13.33
N ILE A 59 -14.05 14.99 13.49
CA ILE A 59 -13.29 15.68 12.43
C ILE A 59 -12.98 14.70 11.29
N MET A 60 -12.53 13.50 11.62
CA MET A 60 -12.22 12.45 10.65
C MET A 60 -13.46 12.05 9.84
N MET A 61 -14.62 11.90 10.47
CA MET A 61 -15.87 11.57 9.79
C MET A 61 -16.33 12.69 8.82
N ARG A 62 -16.08 13.96 9.14
CA ARG A 62 -16.32 15.04 8.17
C ARG A 62 -15.35 14.96 6.99
N TRP A 63 -14.09 14.59 7.24
CA TRP A 63 -13.12 14.35 6.16
C TRP A 63 -13.54 13.19 5.27
N PHE A 64 -13.95 12.06 5.85
CA PHE A 64 -14.54 10.93 5.13
C PHE A 64 -15.72 11.36 4.23
N ALA A 65 -16.66 12.13 4.80
CA ALA A 65 -17.82 12.62 4.04
C ALA A 65 -17.40 13.49 2.84
N LEU A 66 -16.41 14.39 3.03
CA LEU A 66 -15.88 15.22 1.96
C LEU A 66 -15.17 14.42 0.86
N LEU A 67 -14.40 13.38 1.20
CA LEU A 67 -13.80 12.50 0.19
C LEU A 67 -14.86 11.84 -0.68
N ASN A 68 -15.92 11.30 -0.08
CA ASN A 68 -17.02 10.68 -0.83
C ASN A 68 -17.80 11.72 -1.68
N GLN A 69 -18.04 12.91 -1.13
CA GLN A 69 -18.69 14.00 -1.86
C GLN A 69 -17.91 14.43 -3.10
N HIS A 70 -16.57 14.44 -3.02
CA HIS A 70 -15.65 14.84 -4.10
C HIS A 70 -15.01 13.65 -4.82
N ALA A 71 -15.62 12.44 -4.73
CA ALA A 71 -15.00 11.23 -5.26
C ALA A 71 -14.71 11.31 -6.76
N ASP A 72 -15.56 11.93 -7.55
CA ASP A 72 -15.38 12.07 -8.99
C ASP A 72 -14.24 13.06 -9.33
N ASP A 73 -14.11 14.17 -8.59
CA ASP A 73 -13.01 15.13 -8.77
C ASP A 73 -11.65 14.50 -8.39
N LEU A 74 -11.62 13.80 -7.26
CA LEU A 74 -10.43 13.08 -6.80
C LEU A 74 -10.02 11.97 -7.78
N ALA A 75 -10.99 11.22 -8.31
CA ALA A 75 -10.74 10.20 -9.32
C ALA A 75 -10.14 10.79 -10.60
N ARG A 76 -10.63 11.96 -11.06
CA ARG A 76 -10.07 12.65 -12.22
C ARG A 76 -8.64 13.13 -12.00
N ILE A 77 -8.34 13.71 -10.83
CA ILE A 77 -6.98 14.09 -10.45
C ILE A 77 -6.06 12.84 -10.47
N MET A 78 -6.51 11.76 -9.87
CA MET A 78 -5.76 10.51 -9.79
C MET A 78 -5.52 9.88 -11.16
N THR A 79 -6.54 9.80 -12.01
CA THR A 79 -6.37 9.29 -13.38
C THR A 79 -5.38 10.14 -14.17
N ALA A 80 -5.42 11.46 -14.01
CA ALA A 80 -4.50 12.36 -14.69
C ALA A 80 -3.04 12.14 -14.28
N GLU A 81 -2.75 12.04 -12.98
CA GLU A 81 -1.35 11.96 -12.51
C GLU A 81 -0.80 10.53 -12.42
N GLN A 82 -1.65 9.51 -12.24
CA GLN A 82 -1.24 8.12 -12.07
C GLN A 82 -1.53 7.24 -13.30
N GLY A 83 -2.56 7.58 -14.07
CA GLY A 83 -2.89 6.92 -15.32
C GLY A 83 -3.94 5.80 -15.23
N LYS A 84 -4.30 5.30 -14.04
CA LYS A 84 -5.32 4.23 -13.92
C LYS A 84 -6.67 4.67 -14.48
N PRO A 85 -7.49 3.72 -14.99
CA PRO A 85 -8.83 4.04 -15.48
C PRO A 85 -9.69 4.75 -14.45
N LEU A 86 -10.54 5.67 -14.90
CA LEU A 86 -11.37 6.52 -14.02
C LEU A 86 -12.24 5.70 -13.05
N ALA A 87 -12.75 4.53 -13.49
CA ALA A 87 -13.52 3.63 -12.65
C ALA A 87 -12.69 3.03 -11.50
N GLU A 88 -11.43 2.64 -11.79
CA GLU A 88 -10.49 2.16 -10.76
C GLU A 88 -10.09 3.29 -9.80
N ALA A 89 -9.83 4.49 -10.33
CA ALA A 89 -9.50 5.66 -9.53
C ALA A 89 -10.64 6.01 -8.56
N ARG A 90 -11.89 5.98 -9.04
CA ARG A 90 -13.06 6.19 -8.19
C ARG A 90 -13.19 5.11 -7.10
N GLY A 91 -12.95 3.86 -7.45
CA GLY A 91 -12.90 2.75 -6.50
C GLY A 91 -11.82 2.95 -5.43
N GLU A 92 -10.65 3.48 -5.81
CA GLU A 92 -9.60 3.81 -4.86
C GLU A 92 -9.97 4.94 -3.90
N VAL A 93 -10.68 5.97 -4.36
CA VAL A 93 -11.16 7.05 -3.47
C VAL A 93 -12.06 6.46 -2.37
N VAL A 94 -13.01 5.61 -2.74
CA VAL A 94 -13.90 4.92 -1.79
C VAL A 94 -13.09 4.04 -0.82
N TYR A 95 -12.16 3.26 -1.35
CA TYR A 95 -11.26 2.42 -0.56
C TYR A 95 -10.39 3.26 0.39
N GLY A 96 -9.80 4.36 -0.08
CA GLY A 96 -9.02 5.26 0.77
C GLY A 96 -9.86 5.94 1.86
N ALA A 97 -11.11 6.33 1.52
CA ALA A 97 -12.04 6.92 2.47
C ALA A 97 -12.44 5.93 3.57
N SER A 98 -12.59 4.64 3.26
CA SER A 98 -12.97 3.61 4.24
C SER A 98 -11.97 3.49 5.39
N PHE A 99 -10.68 3.74 5.19
CA PHE A 99 -9.70 3.79 6.27
C PHE A 99 -9.94 4.95 7.24
N ILE A 100 -10.40 6.10 6.74
CA ILE A 100 -10.70 7.25 7.60
C ILE A 100 -11.92 6.93 8.47
N GLU A 101 -12.97 6.35 7.89
CA GLU A 101 -14.15 5.89 8.62
C GLU A 101 -13.78 4.84 9.68
N TRP A 102 -13.10 3.77 9.25
CA TRP A 102 -12.68 2.68 10.12
C TRP A 102 -11.91 3.19 11.35
N PHE A 103 -10.88 4.00 11.14
CA PHE A 103 -10.05 4.49 12.24
C PHE A 103 -10.71 5.60 13.05
N ALA A 104 -11.65 6.35 12.49
CA ALA A 104 -12.51 7.25 13.29
C ALA A 104 -13.35 6.47 14.30
N GLU A 105 -13.84 5.28 13.92
CA GLU A 105 -14.55 4.38 14.82
C GLU A 105 -13.60 3.70 15.83
N GLU A 106 -12.42 3.24 15.37
CA GLU A 106 -11.41 2.62 16.23
C GLU A 106 -10.79 3.59 17.24
N ALA A 107 -10.76 4.90 16.97
CA ALA A 107 -10.29 5.91 17.92
C ALA A 107 -10.94 5.78 19.30
N LYS A 108 -12.20 5.34 19.35
CA LYS A 108 -12.98 5.17 20.56
C LYS A 108 -12.77 3.81 21.26
N ARG A 109 -11.93 2.92 20.67
CA ARG A 109 -11.66 1.57 21.15
C ARG A 109 -10.20 1.34 21.57
N ILE A 110 -9.43 2.41 21.75
CA ILE A 110 -8.06 2.35 22.29
C ILE A 110 -8.15 2.12 23.79
N TYR A 111 -8.55 0.91 24.20
CA TYR A 111 -8.74 0.56 25.60
C TYR A 111 -7.42 0.27 26.29
N GLY A 112 -7.39 0.61 27.60
CA GLY A 112 -6.39 0.12 28.54
C GLY A 112 -6.88 -1.14 29.26
N GLU A 113 -6.12 -1.56 30.25
CA GLU A 113 -6.37 -2.79 31.02
C GLU A 113 -6.21 -2.54 32.52
N THR A 114 -6.94 -3.29 33.33
CA THR A 114 -6.67 -3.48 34.75
C THR A 114 -6.20 -4.90 34.96
N ILE A 115 -5.02 -5.07 35.59
CA ILE A 115 -4.38 -6.36 35.74
C ILE A 115 -4.48 -6.79 37.21
N PRO A 116 -4.88 -8.05 37.53
CA PRO A 116 -4.85 -8.57 38.92
C PRO A 116 -3.47 -8.43 39.54
N THR A 117 -3.42 -7.92 40.75
CA THR A 117 -2.16 -7.68 41.45
C THR A 117 -1.76 -8.89 42.31
N THR A 118 -0.47 -9.02 42.56
CA THR A 118 0.13 -9.95 43.53
C THR A 118 0.25 -9.35 44.94
N ASP A 119 -0.13 -8.07 45.13
CA ASP A 119 -0.05 -7.32 46.37
C ASP A 119 -1.36 -6.55 46.58
N ASN A 120 -2.09 -6.87 47.63
CA ASN A 120 -3.39 -6.28 47.92
C ASN A 120 -3.37 -4.77 48.13
N ASN A 121 -2.20 -4.20 48.49
CA ASN A 121 -1.99 -2.78 48.69
C ASN A 121 -1.66 -2.03 47.37
N LYS A 122 -1.79 -2.71 46.21
CA LYS A 122 -1.47 -2.13 44.88
C LYS A 122 -2.65 -2.28 43.91
N ARG A 123 -2.65 -1.42 42.88
CA ARG A 123 -3.48 -1.59 41.68
C ARG A 123 -2.60 -1.39 40.44
N TYR A 124 -2.85 -2.23 39.44
CA TYR A 124 -2.14 -2.18 38.16
C TYR A 124 -3.10 -1.72 37.06
N ILE A 125 -2.75 -0.62 36.43
CA ILE A 125 -3.50 -0.05 35.32
C ILE A 125 -2.56 0.07 34.13
N VAL A 126 -2.98 -0.37 32.97
CA VAL A 126 -2.31 -0.16 31.70
C VAL A 126 -3.10 0.85 30.88
N ILE A 127 -2.44 1.87 30.37
CA ILE A 127 -3.04 2.85 29.45
C ILE A 127 -2.28 2.84 28.13
N LYS A 128 -2.97 3.20 27.03
CA LYS A 128 -2.37 3.46 25.72
C LYS A 128 -2.36 4.97 25.48
N GLN A 129 -1.22 5.48 25.04
CA GLN A 129 -1.01 6.89 24.75
C GLN A 129 -0.49 7.06 23.32
N PRO A 130 -0.82 8.18 22.60
CA PRO A 130 -0.25 8.43 21.28
C PRO A 130 1.27 8.49 21.34
N ILE A 131 1.94 7.86 20.35
CA ILE A 131 3.41 7.79 20.30
C ILE A 131 4.05 9.16 20.10
N GLY A 132 3.39 10.09 19.40
CA GLY A 132 3.89 11.44 19.17
C GLY A 132 3.74 11.93 17.75
N VAL A 133 4.77 12.60 17.23
CA VAL A 133 4.85 13.00 15.82
C VAL A 133 5.21 11.78 14.98
N CYS A 134 4.42 11.51 13.94
CA CYS A 134 4.64 10.43 12.99
C CYS A 134 5.07 10.98 11.63
N ALA A 135 5.90 10.23 10.94
CA ALA A 135 6.23 10.48 9.54
C ALA A 135 5.64 9.38 8.65
N ALA A 136 5.23 9.74 7.44
CA ALA A 136 4.79 8.79 6.43
C ALA A 136 5.43 9.10 5.08
N ILE A 137 5.89 8.07 4.37
CA ILE A 137 6.38 8.17 2.99
C ILE A 137 5.60 7.17 2.16
N THR A 138 4.93 7.63 1.09
CA THR A 138 3.96 6.84 0.34
C THR A 138 4.30 6.74 -1.14
N PRO A 139 3.96 5.60 -1.78
CA PRO A 139 4.20 5.37 -3.20
C PRO A 139 3.13 6.01 -4.07
N TRP A 140 3.31 5.90 -5.38
CA TRP A 140 2.48 6.49 -6.42
C TRP A 140 1.32 5.60 -6.89
N ASN A 141 1.35 4.30 -6.61
CA ASN A 141 0.42 3.35 -7.24
C ASN A 141 -1.03 3.42 -6.73
N PHE A 142 -1.23 3.79 -5.46
CA PHE A 142 -2.54 4.09 -4.85
C PHE A 142 -2.42 5.38 -4.02
N PRO A 143 -2.37 6.55 -4.68
CA PRO A 143 -1.95 7.82 -4.06
C PRO A 143 -2.90 8.33 -2.97
N ILE A 144 -4.15 7.90 -2.94
CA ILE A 144 -5.10 8.23 -1.86
C ILE A 144 -5.07 7.16 -0.77
N ALA A 145 -5.25 5.89 -1.13
CA ALA A 145 -5.37 4.81 -0.16
C ALA A 145 -4.09 4.60 0.67
N MET A 146 -2.89 4.73 0.05
CA MET A 146 -1.63 4.58 0.77
C MET A 146 -1.38 5.71 1.77
N ILE A 147 -1.98 6.88 1.56
CA ILE A 147 -1.94 7.99 2.51
C ILE A 147 -2.92 7.74 3.66
N THR A 148 -4.19 7.51 3.34
CA THR A 148 -5.25 7.44 4.36
C THR A 148 -5.04 6.28 5.33
N ARG A 149 -4.56 5.13 4.87
CA ARG A 149 -4.29 3.96 5.71
C ARG A 149 -3.16 4.16 6.72
N LYS A 150 -2.26 5.14 6.51
CA LYS A 150 -1.18 5.53 7.45
C LYS A 150 -1.59 6.71 8.33
N VAL A 151 -2.21 7.71 7.71
CA VAL A 151 -2.56 8.96 8.37
C VAL A 151 -3.77 8.78 9.30
N ALA A 152 -4.78 8.02 8.89
CA ALA A 152 -5.98 7.86 9.68
C ALA A 152 -5.74 7.20 11.06
N PRO A 153 -5.01 6.08 11.20
CA PRO A 153 -4.72 5.52 12.52
C PRO A 153 -3.85 6.45 13.37
N ALA A 154 -2.89 7.16 12.79
CA ALA A 154 -2.08 8.15 13.51
C ALA A 154 -2.96 9.26 14.13
N LEU A 155 -3.84 9.85 13.31
CA LEU A 155 -4.76 10.91 13.77
C LEU A 155 -5.76 10.39 14.80
N ALA A 156 -6.30 9.20 14.60
CA ALA A 156 -7.22 8.53 15.52
C ALA A 156 -6.58 8.30 16.89
N ALA A 157 -5.31 7.87 16.92
CA ALA A 157 -4.55 7.69 18.16
C ALA A 157 -4.28 9.03 18.90
N GLY A 158 -4.31 10.17 18.19
CA GLY A 158 -3.96 11.48 18.74
C GLY A 158 -2.54 11.93 18.38
N CYS A 159 -1.91 11.28 17.41
CA CYS A 159 -0.63 11.68 16.81
C CYS A 159 -0.82 12.82 15.79
N THR A 160 0.25 13.51 15.47
CA THR A 160 0.34 14.43 14.32
C THR A 160 1.24 13.83 13.26
N VAL A 161 1.05 14.24 11.99
CA VAL A 161 1.69 13.56 10.85
C VAL A 161 2.38 14.54 9.93
N VAL A 162 3.60 14.16 9.51
CA VAL A 162 4.32 14.74 8.37
C VAL A 162 4.38 13.69 7.29
N ILE A 163 3.79 13.96 6.11
CA ILE A 163 3.76 13.01 5.00
C ILE A 163 4.48 13.55 3.77
N LYS A 164 5.31 12.68 3.17
CA LYS A 164 5.94 12.88 1.87
C LYS A 164 5.29 11.92 0.86
N PRO A 165 4.39 12.40 0.00
CA PRO A 165 3.83 11.61 -1.10
C PRO A 165 4.85 11.39 -2.21
N ALA A 166 4.59 10.40 -3.09
CA ALA A 166 5.42 10.19 -4.27
C ALA A 166 5.46 11.43 -5.18
N GLU A 167 6.59 11.66 -5.80
CA GLU A 167 6.80 12.76 -6.75
C GLU A 167 5.92 12.64 -8.02
N ALA A 168 5.58 11.42 -8.42
CA ALA A 168 4.71 11.18 -9.56
C ALA A 168 3.24 11.54 -9.30
N THR A 169 2.79 11.46 -8.03
CA THR A 169 1.36 11.62 -7.69
C THR A 169 1.12 12.55 -6.48
N PRO A 170 1.64 13.78 -6.48
CA PRO A 170 1.49 14.70 -5.36
C PRO A 170 0.12 15.41 -5.34
N LEU A 171 -0.59 15.48 -6.47
CA LEU A 171 -1.84 16.24 -6.58
C LEU A 171 -2.97 15.61 -5.76
N SER A 172 -3.09 14.29 -5.78
CA SER A 172 -4.03 13.55 -4.92
C SER A 172 -3.76 13.82 -3.44
N ALA A 173 -2.49 13.83 -3.04
CA ALA A 173 -2.09 14.14 -1.65
C ALA A 173 -2.48 15.56 -1.25
N LEU A 174 -2.22 16.54 -2.11
CA LEU A 174 -2.58 17.94 -1.87
C LEU A 174 -4.10 18.13 -1.77
N ALA A 175 -4.88 17.44 -2.62
CA ALA A 175 -6.35 17.43 -2.56
C ALA A 175 -6.86 16.83 -1.24
N LEU A 176 -6.24 15.74 -0.75
CA LEU A 176 -6.55 15.16 0.58
C LEU A 176 -6.32 16.19 1.70
N GLY A 177 -5.22 16.94 1.65
CA GLY A 177 -4.89 17.98 2.62
C GLY A 177 -5.89 19.13 2.62
N GLU A 178 -6.32 19.57 1.44
CA GLU A 178 -7.36 20.60 1.28
C GLU A 178 -8.70 20.14 1.89
N LEU A 179 -9.12 18.90 1.61
CA LEU A 179 -10.34 18.36 2.19
C LEU A 179 -10.24 18.12 3.70
N ALA A 180 -9.05 17.78 4.21
CA ALA A 180 -8.82 17.68 5.66
C ALA A 180 -8.97 19.05 6.34
N GLN A 181 -8.46 20.12 5.72
CA GLN A 181 -8.61 21.49 6.22
C GLN A 181 -10.10 21.89 6.23
N ARG A 182 -10.85 21.63 5.17
CA ARG A 182 -12.31 21.89 5.10
C ARG A 182 -13.09 21.09 6.15
N ALA A 183 -12.64 19.89 6.50
CA ALA A 183 -13.22 19.08 7.56
C ALA A 183 -12.99 19.65 8.97
N GLY A 184 -12.14 20.69 9.10
CA GLY A 184 -11.78 21.31 10.37
C GLY A 184 -10.58 20.66 11.05
N MET A 185 -9.70 19.99 10.30
CA MET A 185 -8.42 19.49 10.81
C MET A 185 -7.56 20.70 11.24
N PRO A 186 -7.09 20.77 12.49
CA PRO A 186 -6.28 21.90 12.95
C PRO A 186 -4.96 22.00 12.20
N ALA A 187 -4.47 23.22 12.01
CA ALA A 187 -3.19 23.46 11.37
C ALA A 187 -2.04 22.74 12.12
N GLY A 188 -1.14 22.11 11.37
CA GLY A 188 0.00 21.36 11.90
C GLY A 188 -0.32 19.90 12.28
N VAL A 189 -1.60 19.49 12.36
CA VAL A 189 -1.96 18.11 12.66
C VAL A 189 -1.63 17.18 11.49
N LEU A 190 -1.85 17.64 10.26
CA LEU A 190 -1.45 16.96 9.01
C LEU A 190 -0.62 17.92 8.15
N ASN A 191 0.61 17.52 7.82
CA ASN A 191 1.55 18.31 7.04
C ASN A 191 1.99 17.52 5.82
N ILE A 192 1.85 18.08 4.62
CA ILE A 192 2.19 17.43 3.35
C ILE A 192 3.42 18.12 2.76
N ILE A 193 4.46 17.35 2.46
CA ILE A 193 5.72 17.82 1.88
C ILE A 193 5.89 17.20 0.50
N THR A 194 5.74 18.02 -0.55
CA THR A 194 5.98 17.59 -1.93
C THR A 194 7.44 17.84 -2.31
N ALA A 195 8.04 16.90 -3.04
CA ALA A 195 9.43 16.95 -3.46
C ALA A 195 9.65 16.08 -4.70
N ASP A 196 10.67 16.41 -5.50
CA ASP A 196 11.18 15.53 -6.56
C ASP A 196 11.97 14.35 -5.98
N ALA A 197 12.50 13.49 -6.85
CA ALA A 197 13.22 12.29 -6.45
C ALA A 197 14.47 12.62 -5.60
N ASP A 198 15.25 13.64 -5.99
CA ASP A 198 16.48 14.01 -5.29
C ASP A 198 16.19 14.58 -3.89
N GLN A 199 15.25 15.52 -3.79
CA GLN A 199 14.85 16.08 -2.50
C GLN A 199 14.15 15.05 -1.62
N SER A 200 13.50 14.03 -2.20
CA SER A 200 12.88 12.93 -1.46
C SER A 200 13.89 12.14 -0.63
N ILE A 201 15.09 11.93 -1.15
CA ILE A 201 16.19 11.27 -0.42
C ILE A 201 16.60 12.11 0.79
N GLU A 202 16.79 13.40 0.61
CA GLU A 202 17.21 14.31 1.67
C GLU A 202 16.12 14.49 2.76
N ILE A 203 14.85 14.59 2.36
CA ILE A 203 13.70 14.60 3.27
C ILE A 203 13.64 13.29 4.07
N GLY A 204 13.86 12.14 3.41
CA GLY A 204 13.91 10.83 4.07
C GLY A 204 14.94 10.80 5.20
N LYS A 205 16.16 11.33 4.94
CA LYS A 205 17.22 11.45 5.97
C LYS A 205 16.76 12.30 7.16
N VAL A 206 16.12 13.46 6.92
CA VAL A 206 15.60 14.33 8.00
C VAL A 206 14.54 13.62 8.83
N LEU A 207 13.58 12.95 8.20
CA LEU A 207 12.53 12.21 8.90
C LEU A 207 13.09 11.05 9.74
N CYS A 208 14.09 10.33 9.21
CA CYS A 208 14.72 9.22 9.91
C CYS A 208 15.59 9.67 11.09
N SER A 209 16.33 10.76 10.95
CA SER A 209 17.28 11.24 11.98
C SER A 209 16.63 12.13 13.05
N SER A 210 15.42 12.64 12.84
CA SER A 210 14.75 13.53 13.79
C SER A 210 14.40 12.84 15.10
N ASP A 211 14.79 13.42 16.24
CA ASP A 211 14.41 12.97 17.59
C ASP A 211 12.94 13.28 17.92
N VAL A 212 12.31 14.20 17.22
CA VAL A 212 10.90 14.58 17.38
C VAL A 212 9.98 13.56 16.73
N VAL A 213 10.37 12.98 15.57
CA VAL A 213 9.64 11.94 14.89
C VAL A 213 9.80 10.62 15.63
N ARG A 214 8.70 10.08 16.16
CA ARG A 214 8.68 8.87 16.99
C ARG A 214 8.30 7.61 16.24
N HIS A 215 7.68 7.74 15.07
CA HIS A 215 7.30 6.64 14.20
C HIS A 215 7.47 7.02 12.74
N LEU A 216 8.05 6.13 11.93
CA LEU A 216 8.12 6.26 10.47
C LEU A 216 7.34 5.10 9.83
N SER A 217 6.32 5.42 9.06
CA SER A 217 5.61 4.48 8.19
C SER A 217 6.03 4.66 6.73
N PHE A 218 6.42 3.59 6.07
CA PHE A 218 6.86 3.61 4.67
C PHE A 218 6.15 2.52 3.88
N THR A 219 5.70 2.86 2.66
CA THR A 219 5.34 1.89 1.63
C THR A 219 6.13 2.18 0.37
N GLY A 220 6.79 1.16 -0.17
CA GLY A 220 7.59 1.26 -1.40
C GLY A 220 8.45 0.03 -1.63
N SER A 221 9.58 0.19 -2.34
CA SER A 221 10.46 -0.93 -2.63
C SER A 221 11.17 -1.46 -1.38
N THR A 222 11.46 -2.77 -1.37
CA THR A 222 12.21 -3.43 -0.29
C THR A 222 13.59 -2.81 -0.10
N GLU A 223 14.25 -2.40 -1.17
CA GLU A 223 15.57 -1.73 -1.13
C GLU A 223 15.51 -0.43 -0.33
N VAL A 224 14.56 0.45 -0.64
CA VAL A 224 14.37 1.71 0.09
C VAL A 224 13.96 1.45 1.53
N GLY A 225 13.10 0.47 1.78
CA GLY A 225 12.72 0.05 3.14
C GLY A 225 13.92 -0.33 4.01
N ARG A 226 14.87 -1.10 3.45
CA ARG A 226 16.13 -1.47 4.13
C ARG A 226 16.99 -0.24 4.45
N ILE A 227 17.04 0.75 3.55
CA ILE A 227 17.77 2.02 3.77
C ILE A 227 17.14 2.81 4.91
N LEU A 228 15.83 3.01 4.88
CA LEU A 228 15.09 3.76 5.91
C LEU A 228 15.17 3.08 7.28
N ALA A 229 15.05 1.76 7.35
CA ALA A 229 15.21 1.00 8.58
C ALA A 229 16.59 1.23 9.21
N ARG A 230 17.66 1.19 8.40
CA ARG A 230 19.04 1.47 8.85
C ARG A 230 19.17 2.90 9.35
N GLN A 231 18.60 3.89 8.65
CA GLN A 231 18.66 5.29 9.06
C GLN A 231 17.86 5.57 10.34
N CYS A 232 16.77 4.88 10.58
CA CYS A 232 15.94 5.02 11.79
C CYS A 232 16.57 4.38 13.03
N ALA A 233 17.51 3.46 12.88
CA ALA A 233 18.10 2.70 13.98
C ALA A 233 18.78 3.58 15.05
N HIS A 234 19.34 4.72 14.67
CA HIS A 234 20.02 5.63 15.61
C HIS A 234 19.10 6.24 16.68
N THR A 235 17.84 6.42 16.37
CA THR A 235 16.87 7.04 17.29
C THR A 235 15.95 6.01 17.95
N ILE A 236 16.06 4.73 17.58
CA ILE A 236 15.21 3.61 18.07
C ILE A 236 13.71 3.93 17.92
N LYS A 237 13.35 4.75 16.90
CA LYS A 237 11.94 5.05 16.63
C LYS A 237 11.23 3.82 16.11
N LYS A 238 9.93 3.71 16.34
CA LYS A 238 9.11 2.68 15.69
C LYS A 238 9.12 2.87 14.17
N ILE A 239 9.08 1.76 13.45
CA ILE A 239 8.96 1.73 12.00
C ILE A 239 7.89 0.73 11.58
N SER A 240 7.06 1.12 10.63
CA SER A 240 6.14 0.23 9.90
C SER A 240 6.53 0.26 8.42
N LEU A 241 6.74 -0.90 7.85
CA LEU A 241 7.24 -1.05 6.49
C LEU A 241 6.29 -1.94 5.70
N GLU A 242 5.73 -1.43 4.63
CA GLU A 242 4.98 -2.17 3.63
C GLU A 242 5.78 -2.17 2.34
N LEU A 243 6.37 -3.32 2.01
CA LEU A 243 7.40 -3.42 0.98
C LEU A 243 6.92 -4.28 -0.20
N GLY A 244 7.86 -4.63 -1.08
CA GLY A 244 7.59 -5.43 -2.27
C GLY A 244 7.00 -6.80 -1.96
N GLY A 245 6.34 -7.37 -2.94
CA GLY A 245 5.79 -8.71 -2.90
C GLY A 245 6.09 -9.46 -4.18
N ASN A 246 5.91 -10.77 -4.15
CA ASN A 246 5.97 -11.64 -5.32
C ASN A 246 4.94 -12.76 -5.17
N ALA A 247 3.66 -12.36 -5.06
CA ALA A 247 2.57 -13.21 -4.62
C ALA A 247 2.40 -14.45 -5.51
N PRO A 248 2.35 -15.66 -4.92
CA PRO A 248 1.90 -16.86 -5.60
C PRO A 248 0.37 -16.85 -5.73
N PHE A 249 -0.11 -17.38 -6.84
CA PHE A 249 -1.52 -17.68 -7.10
C PHE A 249 -1.62 -19.15 -7.50
N ILE A 250 -2.08 -19.99 -6.58
CA ILE A 250 -2.06 -21.45 -6.72
C ILE A 250 -3.44 -21.95 -7.15
N VAL A 251 -3.51 -22.74 -8.20
CA VAL A 251 -4.76 -23.35 -8.68
C VAL A 251 -4.63 -24.88 -8.63
N PHE A 252 -5.34 -25.48 -7.69
CA PHE A 252 -5.39 -26.94 -7.56
C PHE A 252 -6.39 -27.55 -8.56
N ASP A 253 -6.26 -28.84 -8.81
CA ASP A 253 -7.08 -29.58 -9.77
C ASP A 253 -8.57 -29.71 -9.38
N ASP A 254 -8.87 -29.56 -8.08
CA ASP A 254 -10.24 -29.56 -7.55
C ASP A 254 -10.89 -28.15 -7.55
N ALA A 255 -10.16 -27.12 -7.98
CA ALA A 255 -10.65 -25.73 -8.01
C ALA A 255 -11.77 -25.53 -9.04
N ASP A 256 -12.60 -24.52 -8.81
CA ASP A 256 -13.41 -23.92 -9.84
C ASP A 256 -12.55 -23.07 -10.77
N ILE A 257 -12.26 -23.59 -11.96
CA ILE A 257 -11.31 -22.93 -12.88
C ILE A 257 -11.86 -21.60 -13.38
N ASP A 258 -13.16 -21.46 -13.60
CA ASP A 258 -13.73 -20.18 -14.04
C ASP A 258 -13.62 -19.14 -12.95
N SER A 259 -13.92 -19.49 -11.70
CA SER A 259 -13.73 -18.64 -10.54
C SER A 259 -12.24 -18.27 -10.33
N ALA A 260 -11.33 -19.23 -10.51
CA ALA A 260 -9.89 -18.99 -10.40
C ALA A 260 -9.38 -18.01 -11.47
N VAL A 261 -9.88 -18.12 -12.70
CA VAL A 261 -9.56 -17.19 -13.80
C VAL A 261 -10.07 -15.78 -13.50
N GLU A 262 -11.32 -15.62 -13.01
CA GLU A 262 -11.83 -14.31 -12.60
C GLU A 262 -10.98 -13.69 -11.48
N GLY A 263 -10.63 -14.47 -10.47
CA GLY A 263 -9.73 -14.01 -9.40
C GLY A 263 -8.34 -13.67 -9.91
N ALA A 264 -7.79 -14.42 -10.85
CA ALA A 264 -6.52 -14.11 -11.50
C ALA A 264 -6.57 -12.79 -12.26
N MET A 265 -7.65 -12.52 -13.00
CA MET A 265 -7.85 -11.25 -13.71
C MET A 265 -7.84 -10.04 -12.76
N VAL A 266 -8.63 -10.12 -11.68
CA VAL A 266 -8.72 -9.05 -10.67
C VAL A 266 -7.40 -8.86 -9.94
N SER A 267 -6.74 -9.95 -9.56
CA SER A 267 -5.46 -9.87 -8.83
C SER A 267 -4.32 -9.36 -9.71
N LYS A 268 -4.27 -9.74 -10.99
CA LYS A 268 -3.14 -9.44 -11.88
C LYS A 268 -3.23 -8.12 -12.60
N TYR A 269 -4.42 -7.80 -13.16
CA TYR A 269 -4.49 -6.70 -14.14
C TYR A 269 -5.05 -5.38 -13.58
N ARG A 270 -5.53 -5.36 -12.34
CA ARG A 270 -5.87 -4.12 -11.63
C ARG A 270 -4.65 -3.20 -11.59
N ASN A 271 -4.85 -1.92 -11.89
CA ASN A 271 -3.80 -0.90 -11.98
C ASN A 271 -2.62 -1.30 -12.88
N ALA A 272 -2.90 -2.01 -13.99
CA ALA A 272 -1.88 -2.56 -14.90
C ALA A 272 -0.87 -3.49 -14.20
N GLY A 273 -1.25 -4.19 -13.12
CA GLY A 273 -0.36 -5.04 -12.33
C GLY A 273 0.59 -4.27 -11.40
N GLN A 274 0.44 -2.95 -11.28
CA GLN A 274 1.27 -2.08 -10.44
C GLN A 274 0.75 -2.06 -8.99
N THR A 275 0.70 -3.24 -8.37
CA THR A 275 0.09 -3.47 -7.06
C THR A 275 0.96 -4.45 -6.25
N CYS A 276 1.30 -4.09 -5.02
CA CYS A 276 2.16 -4.91 -4.15
C CYS A 276 1.55 -6.29 -3.79
N VAL A 277 0.23 -6.41 -3.80
CA VAL A 277 -0.50 -7.67 -3.59
C VAL A 277 -0.85 -8.39 -4.90
N CYS A 278 -0.33 -7.92 -6.02
CA CYS A 278 -0.57 -8.48 -7.34
C CYS A 278 -0.01 -9.91 -7.43
N ALA A 279 -0.80 -10.84 -7.97
CA ALA A 279 -0.31 -12.17 -8.29
C ALA A 279 0.79 -12.08 -9.37
N ASN A 280 1.98 -12.57 -9.06
CA ASN A 280 3.15 -12.53 -9.96
C ASN A 280 3.62 -13.92 -10.36
N ARG A 281 3.22 -14.98 -9.64
CA ARG A 281 3.63 -16.35 -9.91
C ARG A 281 2.39 -17.26 -9.87
N PHE A 282 1.85 -17.59 -11.06
CA PHE A 282 0.67 -18.43 -11.18
C PHE A 282 1.07 -19.92 -11.23
N TYR A 283 0.97 -20.60 -10.11
CA TYR A 283 1.22 -22.04 -10.00
C TYR A 283 -0.07 -22.79 -10.27
N VAL A 284 -0.11 -23.60 -11.33
CA VAL A 284 -1.31 -24.34 -11.75
C VAL A 284 -1.01 -25.83 -11.79
N GLN A 285 -1.85 -26.64 -11.12
CA GLN A 285 -1.67 -28.07 -11.07
C GLN A 285 -1.81 -28.69 -12.47
N ALA A 286 -0.96 -29.68 -12.77
CA ALA A 286 -0.79 -30.24 -14.12
C ALA A 286 -2.11 -30.62 -14.81
N GLY A 287 -3.04 -31.20 -14.07
CA GLY A 287 -4.32 -31.70 -14.62
C GLY A 287 -5.25 -30.60 -15.15
N VAL A 288 -5.09 -29.33 -14.70
CA VAL A 288 -5.93 -28.18 -15.08
C VAL A 288 -5.14 -27.06 -15.74
N TYR A 289 -3.85 -27.27 -15.95
CA TYR A 289 -2.90 -26.25 -16.43
C TYR A 289 -3.32 -25.64 -17.78
N ASP A 290 -3.51 -26.48 -18.77
CA ASP A 290 -3.80 -26.00 -20.13
C ASP A 290 -5.16 -25.27 -20.20
N GLN A 291 -6.16 -25.78 -19.48
CA GLN A 291 -7.48 -25.15 -19.38
C GLN A 291 -7.40 -23.78 -18.72
N PHE A 292 -6.63 -23.64 -17.63
CA PHE A 292 -6.45 -22.37 -16.95
C PHE A 292 -5.74 -21.35 -17.84
N VAL A 293 -4.62 -21.76 -18.49
CA VAL A 293 -3.84 -20.90 -19.40
C VAL A 293 -4.69 -20.38 -20.55
N GLU A 294 -5.46 -21.27 -21.21
CA GLU A 294 -6.33 -20.89 -22.32
C GLU A 294 -7.40 -19.88 -21.88
N LYS A 295 -8.09 -20.13 -20.79
CA LYS A 295 -9.15 -19.26 -20.27
C LYS A 295 -8.58 -17.90 -19.81
N LEU A 296 -7.45 -17.91 -19.11
CA LEU A 296 -6.79 -16.67 -18.66
C LEU A 296 -6.36 -15.81 -19.86
N ALA A 297 -5.74 -16.44 -20.86
CA ALA A 297 -5.30 -15.74 -22.08
C ALA A 297 -6.49 -15.15 -22.86
N ALA A 298 -7.60 -15.89 -22.99
CA ALA A 298 -8.81 -15.40 -23.64
C ALA A 298 -9.38 -14.16 -22.93
N LYS A 299 -9.42 -14.16 -21.59
CA LYS A 299 -9.84 -13.01 -20.79
C LYS A 299 -8.88 -11.83 -20.91
N ALA A 300 -7.56 -12.07 -20.78
CA ALA A 300 -6.53 -11.05 -20.88
C ALA A 300 -6.54 -10.34 -22.25
N LYS A 301 -6.77 -11.07 -23.33
CA LYS A 301 -6.94 -10.54 -24.69
C LYS A 301 -8.10 -9.53 -24.80
N GLY A 302 -9.12 -9.66 -23.98
CA GLY A 302 -10.30 -8.79 -23.95
C GLY A 302 -10.09 -7.45 -23.20
N ILE A 303 -8.96 -7.26 -22.53
CA ILE A 303 -8.66 -6.01 -21.82
C ILE A 303 -8.33 -4.89 -22.83
N LYS A 304 -9.14 -3.82 -22.82
CA LYS A 304 -8.86 -2.62 -23.60
C LYS A 304 -7.82 -1.77 -22.86
N VAL A 305 -6.65 -1.60 -23.49
CA VAL A 305 -5.56 -0.73 -23.01
C VAL A 305 -5.71 0.65 -23.64
N GLY A 306 -5.53 1.71 -22.88
CA GLY A 306 -5.60 3.08 -23.37
C GLY A 306 -5.58 4.14 -22.29
N ASN A 307 -5.88 5.39 -22.67
CA ASN A 307 -5.96 6.48 -21.71
C ASN A 307 -7.12 6.25 -20.74
N GLY A 308 -6.86 6.37 -19.44
CA GLY A 308 -7.81 6.08 -18.36
C GLY A 308 -9.09 6.94 -18.38
N PHE A 309 -9.11 8.05 -19.12
CA PHE A 309 -10.30 8.88 -19.34
C PHE A 309 -11.21 8.37 -20.47
N GLU A 310 -10.73 7.47 -21.31
CA GLU A 310 -11.54 6.94 -22.42
C GLU A 310 -12.55 5.89 -21.93
N ALA A 311 -13.73 5.91 -22.50
CA ALA A 311 -14.78 4.95 -22.19
C ALA A 311 -14.37 3.51 -22.55
N GLY A 312 -14.62 2.59 -21.63
CA GLY A 312 -14.36 1.16 -21.82
C GLY A 312 -12.88 0.76 -21.72
N VAL A 313 -11.97 1.66 -21.34
CA VAL A 313 -10.59 1.32 -21.00
C VAL A 313 -10.57 0.60 -19.66
N HIS A 314 -9.86 -0.53 -19.62
CA HIS A 314 -9.71 -1.39 -18.44
C HIS A 314 -8.29 -1.37 -17.87
N GLN A 315 -7.30 -0.95 -18.68
CA GLN A 315 -5.91 -0.85 -18.26
C GLN A 315 -5.30 0.44 -18.77
N GLY A 316 -4.74 1.25 -17.87
CA GLY A 316 -3.99 2.45 -18.16
C GLY A 316 -2.52 2.20 -18.49
N PRO A 317 -1.70 3.28 -18.58
CA PRO A 317 -0.25 3.18 -18.79
C PRO A 317 0.48 2.64 -17.57
N LEU A 318 1.73 2.24 -17.76
CA LEU A 318 2.71 2.14 -16.67
C LEU A 318 3.19 3.55 -16.29
N ILE A 319 3.64 3.69 -15.05
CA ILE A 319 3.90 5.03 -14.47
C ILE A 319 5.04 5.77 -15.18
N ASP A 320 6.10 5.05 -15.57
CA ASP A 320 7.30 5.63 -16.17
C ASP A 320 7.99 4.67 -17.14
N ASP A 321 9.08 5.15 -17.76
CA ASP A 321 9.85 4.40 -18.74
C ASP A 321 10.66 3.26 -18.09
N GLN A 322 11.01 3.39 -16.80
CA GLN A 322 11.70 2.32 -16.07
C GLN A 322 10.78 1.13 -15.84
N ALA A 323 9.50 1.38 -15.55
CA ALA A 323 8.49 0.33 -15.43
C ALA A 323 8.31 -0.43 -16.78
N ILE A 324 8.27 0.27 -17.90
CA ILE A 324 8.25 -0.35 -19.23
C ILE A 324 9.49 -1.21 -19.46
N ALA A 325 10.68 -0.66 -19.23
CA ALA A 325 11.95 -1.37 -19.45
C ALA A 325 12.03 -2.65 -18.61
N LYS A 326 11.56 -2.59 -17.35
CA LYS A 326 11.52 -3.76 -16.47
C LYS A 326 10.59 -4.84 -16.99
N VAL A 327 9.39 -4.48 -17.40
CA VAL A 327 8.41 -5.42 -17.98
C VAL A 327 8.96 -6.06 -19.25
N GLU A 328 9.53 -5.28 -20.17
CA GLU A 328 10.16 -5.79 -21.39
C GLU A 328 11.32 -6.75 -21.08
N SER A 329 12.17 -6.41 -20.10
CA SER A 329 13.28 -7.27 -19.66
C SER A 329 12.78 -8.63 -19.13
N HIS A 330 11.73 -8.63 -18.28
CA HIS A 330 11.17 -9.87 -17.74
C HIS A 330 10.54 -10.76 -18.82
N VAL A 331 9.84 -10.17 -19.78
CA VAL A 331 9.25 -10.92 -20.89
C VAL A 331 10.35 -11.48 -21.82
N ALA A 332 11.34 -10.67 -22.15
CA ALA A 332 12.45 -11.08 -23.02
C ALA A 332 13.27 -12.21 -22.36
N ASP A 333 13.59 -12.10 -21.07
CA ASP A 333 14.30 -13.15 -20.32
C ASP A 333 13.52 -14.47 -20.30
N ALA A 334 12.21 -14.42 -20.05
CA ALA A 334 11.36 -15.59 -20.01
C ALA A 334 11.31 -16.31 -21.37
N LEU A 335 11.12 -15.56 -22.46
CA LEU A 335 11.11 -16.10 -23.81
C LEU A 335 12.46 -16.70 -24.22
N ALA A 336 13.56 -16.01 -23.89
CA ALA A 336 14.92 -16.51 -24.14
C ALA A 336 15.23 -17.83 -23.42
N LYS A 337 14.57 -18.05 -22.25
CA LYS A 337 14.71 -19.27 -21.44
C LYS A 337 13.65 -20.34 -21.73
N GLY A 338 12.85 -20.15 -22.78
CA GLY A 338 11.94 -21.17 -23.27
C GLY A 338 10.48 -21.05 -22.83
N ALA A 339 10.09 -19.97 -22.14
CA ALA A 339 8.67 -19.69 -21.90
C ALA A 339 7.93 -19.45 -23.23
N ARG A 340 6.65 -19.79 -23.25
CA ARG A 340 5.78 -19.60 -24.40
C ARG A 340 4.89 -18.37 -24.20
N LEU A 341 4.97 -17.42 -25.11
CA LEU A 341 4.05 -16.28 -25.15
C LEU A 341 2.67 -16.76 -25.64
N VAL A 342 1.65 -16.62 -24.78
CA VAL A 342 0.29 -17.02 -25.13
C VAL A 342 -0.52 -15.83 -25.66
N VAL A 343 -0.38 -14.67 -25.03
CA VAL A 343 -1.01 -13.42 -25.45
C VAL A 343 -0.21 -12.23 -24.96
N GLY A 344 -0.30 -11.10 -25.65
CA GLY A 344 0.33 -9.83 -25.26
C GLY A 344 1.80 -9.76 -25.63
N GLY A 345 2.64 -9.33 -24.68
CA GLY A 345 4.10 -9.24 -24.86
C GLY A 345 4.58 -8.05 -25.67
N THR A 346 3.75 -7.02 -25.88
CA THR A 346 4.10 -5.88 -26.74
C THR A 346 3.83 -4.53 -26.07
N LYS A 347 4.77 -3.62 -26.23
CA LYS A 347 4.62 -2.21 -25.92
C LYS A 347 3.72 -1.52 -26.96
N GLN A 348 2.83 -0.63 -26.50
CA GLN A 348 1.98 0.21 -27.34
C GLN A 348 2.22 1.67 -27.00
N GLY A 349 2.68 2.48 -27.97
CA GLY A 349 3.10 3.86 -27.70
C GLY A 349 4.24 3.92 -26.69
N ASP A 350 4.26 4.96 -25.84
CA ASP A 350 5.38 5.20 -24.93
C ASP A 350 5.31 4.36 -23.64
N ARG A 351 4.15 4.35 -22.97
CA ARG A 351 3.99 3.77 -21.61
C ARG A 351 2.89 2.74 -21.47
N PHE A 352 2.30 2.29 -22.56
CA PHE A 352 1.31 1.22 -22.52
C PHE A 352 1.97 -0.13 -22.84
N TYR A 353 1.55 -1.16 -22.12
CA TYR A 353 2.00 -2.52 -22.34
C TYR A 353 0.80 -3.47 -22.36
N THR A 354 0.75 -4.37 -23.34
CA THR A 354 -0.40 -5.28 -23.47
C THR A 354 -0.47 -6.26 -22.31
N PRO A 355 -1.69 -6.59 -21.82
CA PRO A 355 -1.88 -7.69 -20.88
C PRO A 355 -1.24 -8.97 -21.43
N THR A 356 -0.35 -9.56 -20.66
CA THR A 356 0.54 -10.62 -21.13
C THR A 356 0.37 -11.88 -20.29
N VAL A 357 0.29 -13.03 -20.97
CA VAL A 357 0.31 -14.36 -20.35
C VAL A 357 1.47 -15.15 -20.93
N LEU A 358 2.35 -15.63 -20.05
CA LEU A 358 3.48 -16.49 -20.36
C LEU A 358 3.21 -17.88 -19.79
N ALA A 359 3.27 -18.92 -20.62
CA ALA A 359 3.18 -20.31 -20.19
C ALA A 359 4.56 -20.98 -20.15
N ASP A 360 4.62 -22.12 -19.50
CA ASP A 360 5.82 -22.96 -19.37
C ASP A 360 7.00 -22.22 -18.72
N VAL A 361 6.66 -21.34 -17.75
CA VAL A 361 7.63 -20.56 -17.00
C VAL A 361 8.33 -21.43 -15.95
N THR A 362 9.63 -21.19 -15.73
CA THR A 362 10.46 -21.92 -14.75
C THR A 362 11.05 -21.00 -13.69
N SER A 363 11.54 -21.58 -12.60
CA SER A 363 12.17 -20.87 -11.48
C SER A 363 13.45 -20.08 -11.86
N GLU A 364 14.04 -20.38 -13.02
CA GLU A 364 15.27 -19.73 -13.49
C GLU A 364 15.01 -18.38 -14.19
N MET A 365 13.78 -18.06 -14.50
CA MET A 365 13.39 -16.83 -15.18
C MET A 365 13.28 -15.65 -14.19
N LEU A 366 13.56 -14.43 -14.65
CA LEU A 366 13.52 -13.22 -13.79
C LEU A 366 12.16 -13.02 -13.14
N CYS A 367 11.07 -13.22 -13.87
CA CYS A 367 9.70 -13.07 -13.36
C CYS A 367 9.33 -14.08 -12.25
N ALA A 368 10.11 -15.15 -12.03
CA ALA A 368 9.97 -16.04 -10.89
C ALA A 368 10.61 -15.48 -9.61
N LYS A 369 11.68 -14.69 -9.76
CA LYS A 369 12.55 -14.22 -8.67
C LYS A 369 12.25 -12.79 -8.25
N GLU A 370 11.88 -11.93 -9.20
CA GLU A 370 11.67 -10.50 -9.01
C GLU A 370 10.21 -10.12 -9.19
N GLU A 371 9.77 -9.13 -8.41
CA GLU A 371 8.47 -8.50 -8.59
C GLU A 371 8.42 -7.75 -9.94
N THR A 372 7.55 -8.16 -10.86
CA THR A 372 7.43 -7.52 -12.18
C THR A 372 6.81 -6.14 -12.10
N PHE A 373 5.81 -5.96 -11.25
CA PHE A 373 5.03 -4.72 -11.07
C PHE A 373 4.44 -4.19 -12.38
N GLY A 374 3.90 -5.10 -13.18
CA GLY A 374 3.35 -4.85 -14.50
C GLY A 374 2.35 -5.93 -14.95
N PRO A 375 1.75 -5.79 -16.14
CA PRO A 375 0.64 -6.61 -16.61
C PRO A 375 1.08 -7.95 -17.21
N VAL A 376 1.95 -8.68 -16.53
CA VAL A 376 2.50 -9.96 -16.98
C VAL A 376 2.10 -11.07 -16.01
N ALA A 377 1.43 -12.11 -16.49
CA ALA A 377 1.04 -13.31 -15.76
C ALA A 377 1.90 -14.50 -16.19
N PRO A 378 3.00 -14.80 -15.48
CA PRO A 378 3.80 -16.00 -15.73
C PRO A 378 3.13 -17.21 -15.06
N VAL A 379 2.91 -18.29 -15.84
CA VAL A 379 2.24 -19.49 -15.37
C VAL A 379 3.22 -20.66 -15.31
N PHE A 380 3.30 -21.25 -14.11
CA PHE A 380 4.15 -22.38 -13.76
C PHE A 380 3.30 -23.64 -13.58
N ARG A 381 3.85 -24.79 -13.87
CA ARG A 381 3.23 -26.08 -13.63
C ARG A 381 3.71 -26.68 -12.31
N PHE A 382 2.84 -27.36 -11.57
CA PHE A 382 3.21 -28.20 -10.44
C PHE A 382 2.38 -29.48 -10.41
N GLU A 383 2.84 -30.50 -9.69
CA GLU A 383 2.20 -31.80 -9.60
C GLU A 383 1.49 -32.03 -8.25
N THR A 384 2.15 -31.70 -7.13
CA THR A 384 1.67 -32.05 -5.79
C THR A 384 1.46 -30.83 -4.88
N GLU A 385 0.57 -30.97 -3.87
CA GLU A 385 0.34 -29.94 -2.84
C GLU A 385 1.64 -29.52 -2.15
N THR A 386 2.50 -30.47 -1.81
CA THR A 386 3.80 -30.21 -1.16
C THR A 386 4.71 -29.40 -2.05
N GLU A 387 4.76 -29.69 -3.34
CA GLU A 387 5.55 -28.94 -4.32
C GLU A 387 5.03 -27.52 -4.46
N ALA A 388 3.71 -27.34 -4.55
CA ALA A 388 3.10 -26.00 -4.65
C ALA A 388 3.46 -25.11 -3.45
N ILE A 389 3.39 -25.64 -2.24
CA ILE A 389 3.77 -24.93 -1.00
C ILE A 389 5.26 -24.58 -1.02
N ALA A 390 6.11 -25.53 -1.40
CA ALA A 390 7.56 -25.28 -1.46
C ALA A 390 7.92 -24.20 -2.48
N LEU A 391 7.35 -24.25 -3.68
CA LEU A 391 7.54 -23.25 -4.73
C LEU A 391 7.01 -21.87 -4.31
N ALA A 392 5.83 -21.84 -3.68
CA ALA A 392 5.23 -20.61 -3.18
C ALA A 392 6.13 -19.91 -2.15
N ASN A 393 6.68 -20.67 -1.20
CA ASN A 393 7.51 -20.15 -0.10
C ASN A 393 8.98 -19.86 -0.48
N ALA A 394 9.44 -20.34 -1.65
CA ALA A 394 10.80 -20.14 -2.17
C ALA A 394 11.04 -18.71 -2.66
N THR A 395 10.91 -17.73 -1.78
CA THR A 395 11.11 -16.30 -2.05
C THR A 395 11.48 -15.55 -0.77
N GLU A 396 12.17 -14.42 -0.90
CA GLU A 396 12.39 -13.50 0.23
C GLU A 396 11.14 -12.73 0.65
N PHE A 397 10.12 -12.68 -0.21
CA PHE A 397 8.88 -11.96 0.02
C PHE A 397 7.84 -12.79 0.79
N GLY A 398 6.90 -12.10 1.43
CA GLY A 398 5.82 -12.73 2.20
C GLY A 398 4.64 -11.78 2.44
N LEU A 399 4.20 -11.00 1.42
CA LEU A 399 3.09 -10.06 1.56
C LEU A 399 1.74 -10.74 1.36
N ALA A 400 1.38 -11.08 0.13
CA ALA A 400 0.13 -11.71 -0.24
C ALA A 400 0.36 -13.05 -0.92
N SER A 401 -0.59 -13.96 -0.77
CA SER A 401 -0.68 -15.21 -1.49
C SER A 401 -2.15 -15.54 -1.77
N TYR A 402 -2.39 -16.36 -2.80
CA TYR A 402 -3.73 -16.76 -3.22
C TYR A 402 -3.75 -18.23 -3.54
N PHE A 403 -4.85 -18.92 -3.25
CA PHE A 403 -5.07 -20.26 -3.80
C PHE A 403 -6.54 -20.59 -3.96
N TYR A 404 -6.79 -21.53 -4.88
CA TYR A 404 -8.11 -22.02 -5.22
C TYR A 404 -8.20 -23.53 -5.03
N SER A 405 -9.14 -23.99 -4.20
CA SER A 405 -9.43 -25.38 -3.89
C SER A 405 -10.83 -25.50 -3.30
N ARG A 406 -11.49 -26.66 -3.52
CA ARG A 406 -12.78 -26.99 -2.88
C ARG A 406 -12.62 -27.92 -1.67
N ASP A 407 -11.43 -28.50 -1.45
CA ASP A 407 -11.13 -29.36 -0.32
C ASP A 407 -10.86 -28.55 0.94
N ILE A 408 -11.75 -28.65 1.93
CA ILE A 408 -11.63 -27.90 3.20
C ILE A 408 -10.37 -28.29 3.98
N GLY A 409 -9.93 -29.56 3.91
CA GLY A 409 -8.69 -30.00 4.56
C GLY A 409 -7.46 -29.33 3.94
N ARG A 410 -7.42 -29.26 2.59
CA ARG A 410 -6.38 -28.54 1.84
C ARG A 410 -6.39 -27.06 2.17
N VAL A 411 -7.57 -26.45 2.31
CA VAL A 411 -7.70 -25.02 2.67
C VAL A 411 -6.94 -24.70 3.94
N PHE A 412 -7.09 -25.52 4.98
CA PHE A 412 -6.34 -25.30 6.22
C PHE A 412 -4.84 -25.65 6.10
N ARG A 413 -4.51 -26.81 5.53
CA ARG A 413 -3.10 -27.22 5.38
C ARG A 413 -2.29 -26.22 4.57
N VAL A 414 -2.81 -25.76 3.43
CA VAL A 414 -2.12 -24.81 2.56
C VAL A 414 -2.11 -23.41 3.18
N GLY A 415 -3.26 -22.97 3.71
CA GLY A 415 -3.40 -21.64 4.31
C GLY A 415 -2.43 -21.42 5.48
N GLU A 416 -2.23 -22.44 6.33
CA GLU A 416 -1.31 -22.39 7.47
C GLU A 416 0.18 -22.58 7.06
N ALA A 417 0.43 -23.30 5.96
CA ALA A 417 1.80 -23.58 5.50
C ALA A 417 2.40 -22.46 4.65
N LEU A 418 1.59 -21.55 4.10
CA LEU A 418 2.07 -20.43 3.30
C LEU A 418 2.68 -19.33 4.19
N GLU A 419 3.94 -18.96 3.92
CA GLU A 419 4.71 -17.97 4.68
C GLU A 419 4.39 -16.53 4.23
N TYR A 420 3.13 -16.13 4.35
CA TYR A 420 2.63 -14.82 3.91
C TYR A 420 1.79 -14.16 5.00
N GLY A 421 1.81 -12.83 5.03
CA GLY A 421 1.00 -12.08 5.97
C GLY A 421 -0.50 -12.11 5.63
N MET A 422 -0.83 -12.36 4.35
CA MET A 422 -2.20 -12.42 3.87
C MET A 422 -2.39 -13.58 2.89
N VAL A 423 -3.48 -14.34 3.06
CA VAL A 423 -3.83 -15.47 2.20
C VAL A 423 -5.25 -15.31 1.68
N GLY A 424 -5.41 -15.15 0.37
CA GLY A 424 -6.70 -15.16 -0.31
C GLY A 424 -7.10 -16.58 -0.69
N ILE A 425 -8.24 -17.05 -0.22
CA ILE A 425 -8.75 -18.40 -0.47
C ILE A 425 -10.00 -18.29 -1.33
N ASN A 426 -9.95 -18.84 -2.55
CA ASN A 426 -11.01 -18.73 -3.54
C ASN A 426 -11.43 -17.29 -3.85
N THR A 427 -10.51 -16.35 -3.76
CA THR A 427 -10.69 -14.93 -4.10
C THR A 427 -9.38 -14.34 -4.62
N GLY A 428 -9.46 -13.38 -5.54
CA GLY A 428 -8.32 -12.58 -6.04
C GLY A 428 -8.24 -11.19 -5.42
N LEU A 429 -9.14 -10.82 -4.51
CA LEU A 429 -9.20 -9.51 -3.86
C LEU A 429 -9.26 -9.68 -2.34
N ILE A 430 -8.26 -9.11 -1.64
CA ILE A 430 -8.09 -9.30 -0.19
C ILE A 430 -7.91 -7.99 0.58
N SER A 431 -7.93 -6.86 -0.12
CA SER A 431 -7.64 -5.57 0.50
C SER A 431 -8.92 -4.87 0.94
N THR A 432 -9.07 -4.65 2.25
CA THR A 432 -10.15 -3.89 2.88
C THR A 432 -9.63 -3.24 4.17
N ALA A 433 -10.33 -2.21 4.69
CA ALA A 433 -9.90 -1.49 5.88
C ALA A 433 -10.03 -2.29 7.17
N GLU A 434 -10.94 -3.26 7.22
CA GLU A 434 -11.33 -4.02 8.41
C GLU A 434 -10.34 -5.13 8.77
N VAL A 435 -9.47 -5.55 7.85
CA VAL A 435 -8.54 -6.67 8.06
C VAL A 435 -7.09 -6.20 8.15
N PRO A 436 -6.23 -6.94 8.87
CA PRO A 436 -4.81 -6.58 9.00
C PRO A 436 -4.09 -6.83 7.68
N PHE A 437 -3.63 -5.76 7.07
CA PHE A 437 -2.82 -5.77 5.87
C PHE A 437 -1.34 -5.68 6.23
N GLY A 438 -0.49 -6.55 5.70
CA GLY A 438 0.95 -6.48 5.87
C GLY A 438 1.65 -7.80 5.60
N GLY A 439 2.96 -7.72 5.46
CA GLY A 439 3.83 -8.83 5.10
C GLY A 439 4.64 -9.40 6.27
N VAL A 440 5.29 -10.51 5.97
CA VAL A 440 6.36 -11.13 6.75
C VAL A 440 7.62 -11.19 5.89
N LYS A 441 8.72 -11.72 6.43
CA LYS A 441 10.02 -11.78 5.74
C LYS A 441 10.45 -10.37 5.25
N GLN A 442 10.93 -10.25 3.99
CA GLN A 442 11.37 -8.98 3.40
C GLN A 442 10.23 -8.11 2.84
N SER A 443 8.99 -8.52 3.02
CA SER A 443 7.82 -7.72 2.65
C SER A 443 7.40 -6.70 3.70
N GLY A 444 7.98 -6.75 4.92
CA GLY A 444 7.81 -5.64 5.82
C GLY A 444 7.63 -5.98 7.30
N LEU A 445 7.24 -4.94 8.06
CA LEU A 445 7.04 -4.95 9.50
C LEU A 445 5.77 -4.18 9.84
N GLY A 446 5.01 -4.65 10.82
CA GLY A 446 3.76 -4.01 11.25
C GLY A 446 2.55 -4.47 10.43
N ARG A 447 1.39 -3.90 10.73
CA ARG A 447 0.13 -4.13 10.01
C ARG A 447 -0.61 -2.82 9.82
N GLU A 448 -1.28 -2.68 8.69
CA GLU A 448 -2.17 -1.56 8.38
C GLU A 448 -3.62 -2.05 8.28
N GLY A 449 -4.58 -1.17 8.55
CA GLY A 449 -5.98 -1.60 8.65
C GLY A 449 -6.28 -2.39 9.93
N SER A 450 -7.53 -2.81 10.08
CA SER A 450 -8.02 -3.49 11.28
C SER A 450 -7.74 -2.69 12.58
N HIS A 451 -8.05 -3.23 13.74
CA HIS A 451 -7.63 -2.66 15.02
C HIS A 451 -6.10 -2.73 15.21
N GLN A 452 -5.43 -3.74 14.63
CA GLN A 452 -3.97 -3.87 14.68
C GLN A 452 -3.24 -2.67 14.07
N GLY A 453 -3.82 -2.00 13.07
CA GLY A 453 -3.24 -0.80 12.48
C GLY A 453 -3.08 0.38 13.46
N MET A 454 -3.66 0.31 14.66
CA MET A 454 -3.47 1.29 15.73
C MET A 454 -2.20 1.05 16.55
N ASP A 455 -1.67 -0.17 16.59
CA ASP A 455 -0.64 -0.59 17.55
C ASP A 455 0.69 0.16 17.35
N ASP A 456 1.01 0.51 16.11
CA ASP A 456 2.23 1.25 15.78
C ASP A 456 2.17 2.74 16.19
N TYR A 457 0.96 3.28 16.43
CA TYR A 457 0.70 4.69 16.73
C TYR A 457 0.46 4.96 18.23
N VAL A 458 0.52 3.93 19.06
CA VAL A 458 0.34 4.04 20.51
C VAL A 458 1.51 3.44 21.27
N GLU A 459 1.74 3.98 22.48
CA GLU A 459 2.65 3.43 23.48
C GLU A 459 1.86 2.88 24.68
N ILE A 460 2.28 1.72 25.15
CA ILE A 460 1.70 1.09 26.34
C ILE A 460 2.44 1.64 27.56
N LYS A 461 1.68 2.16 28.53
CA LYS A 461 2.21 2.65 29.81
C LYS A 461 1.56 1.91 30.96
N TYR A 462 2.37 1.31 31.81
CA TYR A 462 1.98 0.71 33.04
C TYR A 462 2.00 1.71 34.20
N LEU A 463 0.94 1.78 34.97
CA LEU A 463 0.80 2.58 36.18
C LEU A 463 0.63 1.63 37.38
N CYS A 464 1.49 1.75 38.38
CA CYS A 464 1.40 1.03 39.64
C CYS A 464 0.97 2.00 40.74
N LEU A 465 -0.22 1.85 41.26
CA LEU A 465 -0.69 2.61 42.39
C LEU A 465 -0.39 1.78 43.64
N GLY A 466 0.35 2.36 44.59
CA GLY A 466 0.64 1.79 45.92
C GLY A 466 -0.13 2.49 47.03
N ASP A 467 -0.01 1.94 48.24
CA ASP A 467 -0.55 2.49 49.49
C ASP A 467 -2.07 2.77 49.47
N ILE A 468 -2.83 2.00 48.71
CA ILE A 468 -4.27 2.21 48.52
C ILE A 468 -5.14 1.72 49.71
N LEU A 469 -4.56 0.99 50.66
CA LEU A 469 -5.24 0.50 51.87
C LEU A 469 -4.82 1.27 53.13
N LYS A 470 -4.02 2.33 53.01
CA LYS A 470 -3.63 3.19 54.13
C LYS A 470 -4.59 4.36 54.31
#